data_590cce55a3de2513ba7b640e985ac358
#
_entry.id   590cce55a3de2513ba7b640e985ac358
#
_cell.length_a   1.000
_cell.length_b   1.000
_cell.length_c   1.000
_cell.angle_alpha   90.00
_cell.angle_beta   90.00
_cell.angle_gamma   90.00
#
_symmetry.space_group_name_H-M   'P 1'
#
loop_
_entity.id
_entity.type
_entity.pdbx_description
1 polymer ?
#
loop_
_entity_poly.entity_id
_entity_poly.type
_entity_poly.pdbx_seq_one_letter_code
_entity_poly.pdbx_strand_id
1 'polypeptide(L)'
;MEKSPGETIEKNISVNIETKKLAGKWIGLTLLMGGISVLFAYISNRSSSIDGWMGFLAIFILLSLVLASAWKYIQQEQVPKYLLSLALLAILIRLFLGLVWFVAFPNNGYDTEMQEAGYVMGDAFSRDTAAWEYSQTHDPLLLAFQDYSHTDQYGGLIFLSAFVYRYLGTTVHQPLLMVVFSAIISSMAVFFVWGIANHTFGKKAAKIAAWLLVFYPEAGLLGSSQMREAYSITLLVLLVHVFIRYVQNKNNTDLAILSLTILASFLLSTPFAISSLLFLSLIVLWRMDRTRLKNGNRWLNMIAVIFILIVVVGIFIIGIDKIYGVDYQEYLSVYASGKITQLFERIPTWTHTPFLVGYGIVRPLLPAALADFGNP
;
A
#
# COMPACT_ATOMS: atom_id res chain seq x y z
N MET A 1 -57.51 -13.93 6.89
CA MET A 1 -57.09 -14.55 5.62
C MET A 1 -55.97 -15.53 5.95
N GLU A 2 -56.33 -16.80 6.11
CA GLU A 2 -55.35 -17.89 6.35
C GLU A 2 -54.67 -18.20 5.01
N LYS A 3 -53.31 -18.13 5.00
CA LYS A 3 -52.55 -18.52 3.80
C LYS A 3 -52.73 -20.00 3.51
N SER A 4 -52.98 -20.32 2.27
CA SER A 4 -53.18 -21.71 1.83
C SER A 4 -51.95 -22.56 2.16
N PRO A 5 -52.10 -23.81 2.60
CA PRO A 5 -50.99 -24.72 2.93
C PRO A 5 -50.01 -24.92 1.78
N GLY A 6 -50.45 -24.77 0.51
CA GLY A 6 -49.60 -24.88 -0.69
C GLY A 6 -48.57 -23.75 -0.84
N GLU A 7 -48.92 -22.51 -0.52
CA GLU A 7 -47.97 -21.36 -0.58
C GLU A 7 -46.85 -21.47 0.44
N THR A 8 -47.11 -22.09 1.59
CA THR A 8 -46.07 -22.27 2.65
C THR A 8 -45.09 -23.37 2.26
N ILE A 9 -45.54 -24.40 1.56
CA ILE A 9 -44.67 -25.50 1.10
C ILE A 9 -43.77 -25.03 -0.07
N GLU A 10 -44.29 -24.29 -1.06
CA GLU A 10 -43.50 -23.75 -2.16
C GLU A 10 -42.42 -22.76 -1.66
N LYS A 11 -42.76 -21.90 -0.71
CA LYS A 11 -41.83 -20.96 -0.12
C LYS A 11 -40.69 -21.67 0.66
N ASN A 12 -41.03 -22.73 1.38
CA ASN A 12 -40.02 -23.52 2.10
C ASN A 12 -39.09 -24.31 1.15
N ILE A 13 -39.62 -24.79 0.01
CA ILE A 13 -38.82 -25.47 -1.01
C ILE A 13 -37.89 -24.46 -1.72
N SER A 14 -38.36 -23.27 -2.07
CA SER A 14 -37.56 -22.24 -2.72
C SER A 14 -36.43 -21.75 -1.81
N VAL A 15 -36.69 -21.52 -0.52
CA VAL A 15 -35.70 -21.13 0.49
C VAL A 15 -34.65 -22.22 0.66
N ASN A 16 -35.03 -23.51 0.66
CA ASN A 16 -34.11 -24.62 0.79
C ASN A 16 -33.20 -24.78 -0.44
N ILE A 17 -33.72 -24.53 -1.65
CA ILE A 17 -32.91 -24.53 -2.90
C ILE A 17 -31.91 -23.35 -2.91
N GLU A 18 -32.32 -22.17 -2.51
CA GLU A 18 -31.42 -21.02 -2.44
C GLU A 18 -30.33 -21.20 -1.39
N THR A 19 -30.67 -21.73 -0.21
CA THR A 19 -29.67 -22.02 0.85
C THR A 19 -28.68 -23.10 0.39
N LYS A 20 -29.11 -24.15 -0.28
CA LYS A 20 -28.21 -25.18 -0.86
C LYS A 20 -27.30 -24.62 -1.95
N LYS A 21 -27.82 -23.76 -2.85
CA LYS A 21 -27.00 -23.05 -3.86
C LYS A 21 -25.98 -22.13 -3.23
N LEU A 22 -26.37 -21.42 -2.17
CA LEU A 22 -25.48 -20.54 -1.42
C LEU A 22 -24.38 -21.35 -0.72
N ALA A 23 -24.76 -22.41 0.00
CA ALA A 23 -23.80 -23.32 0.65
C ALA A 23 -22.81 -23.93 -0.36
N GLY A 24 -23.27 -24.38 -1.54
CA GLY A 24 -22.43 -24.89 -2.60
C GLY A 24 -21.41 -23.86 -3.12
N LYS A 25 -21.81 -22.59 -3.24
CA LYS A 25 -20.89 -21.49 -3.63
C LYS A 25 -19.81 -21.24 -2.56
N TRP A 26 -20.18 -21.27 -1.29
CA TRP A 26 -19.23 -21.09 -0.18
C TRP A 26 -18.25 -22.25 -0.09
N ILE A 27 -18.72 -23.48 -0.24
CA ILE A 27 -17.87 -24.68 -0.28
C ILE A 27 -16.88 -24.58 -1.45
N GLY A 28 -17.36 -24.25 -2.65
CA GLY A 28 -16.50 -24.08 -3.83
C GLY A 28 -15.44 -22.99 -3.64
N LEU A 29 -15.81 -21.87 -3.04
CA LEU A 29 -14.86 -20.78 -2.74
C LEU A 29 -13.81 -21.20 -1.71
N THR A 30 -14.22 -21.89 -0.65
CA THR A 30 -13.30 -22.39 0.39
C THR A 30 -12.31 -23.42 -0.17
N LEU A 31 -12.79 -24.33 -1.02
CA LEU A 31 -11.92 -25.30 -1.71
C LEU A 31 -10.94 -24.64 -2.66
N LEU A 32 -11.39 -23.62 -3.42
CA LEU A 32 -10.52 -22.84 -4.29
C LEU A 32 -9.44 -22.11 -3.49
N MET A 33 -9.81 -21.41 -2.42
CA MET A 33 -8.86 -20.71 -1.54
C MET A 33 -7.89 -21.69 -0.89
N GLY A 34 -8.37 -22.85 -0.43
CA GLY A 34 -7.52 -23.92 0.10
C GLY A 34 -6.52 -24.44 -0.93
N GLY A 35 -6.98 -24.72 -2.16
CA GLY A 35 -6.12 -25.18 -3.25
C GLY A 35 -5.04 -24.15 -3.62
N ILE A 36 -5.41 -22.86 -3.71
CA ILE A 36 -4.45 -21.77 -3.96
C ILE A 36 -3.45 -21.67 -2.80
N SER A 37 -3.90 -21.79 -1.56
CA SER A 37 -3.03 -21.74 -0.36
C SER A 37 -2.00 -22.87 -0.35
N VAL A 38 -2.41 -24.07 -0.70
CA VAL A 38 -1.51 -25.23 -0.82
C VAL A 38 -0.50 -25.03 -1.96
N LEU A 39 -0.94 -24.47 -3.09
CA LEU A 39 -0.05 -24.14 -4.22
C LEU A 39 1.00 -23.11 -3.82
N PHE A 40 0.59 -22.02 -3.14
CA PHE A 40 1.52 -21.00 -2.67
C PHE A 40 2.51 -21.53 -1.64
N ALA A 41 2.06 -22.37 -0.70
CA ALA A 41 2.94 -23.02 0.26
C ALA A 41 3.96 -23.94 -0.43
N TYR A 42 3.50 -24.75 -1.38
CA TYR A 42 4.36 -25.65 -2.17
C TYR A 42 5.44 -24.88 -2.95
N ILE A 43 5.07 -23.78 -3.62
CA ILE A 43 6.01 -22.93 -4.35
C ILE A 43 6.96 -22.22 -3.35
N SER A 44 6.44 -21.67 -2.25
CA SER A 44 7.21 -20.93 -1.25
C SER A 44 8.27 -21.82 -0.59
N ASN A 45 7.98 -23.08 -0.35
CA ASN A 45 8.91 -24.05 0.19
C ASN A 45 9.81 -24.69 -0.88
N ARG A 46 9.83 -24.14 -2.10
CA ARG A 46 10.59 -24.66 -3.27
C ARG A 46 10.33 -26.14 -3.54
N SER A 47 9.09 -26.52 -3.49
CA SER A 47 8.60 -27.90 -3.77
C SER A 47 9.06 -28.96 -2.76
N SER A 48 9.52 -28.57 -1.57
CA SER A 48 9.96 -29.52 -0.54
C SER A 48 8.83 -29.99 0.38
N SER A 49 7.82 -29.12 0.64
CA SER A 49 6.67 -29.42 1.50
C SER A 49 5.50 -28.47 1.24
N ILE A 50 4.34 -28.78 1.83
CA ILE A 50 3.17 -27.91 1.85
C ILE A 50 3.01 -27.19 3.19
N ASP A 51 4.03 -27.20 4.02
CA ASP A 51 3.98 -26.56 5.34
C ASP A 51 3.66 -25.06 5.19
N GLY A 52 2.85 -24.54 6.12
CA GLY A 52 2.41 -23.14 6.07
C GLY A 52 1.19 -22.85 5.20
N TRP A 53 0.58 -23.85 4.54
CA TRP A 53 -0.63 -23.62 3.75
C TRP A 53 -1.76 -22.97 4.56
N MET A 54 -1.84 -23.26 5.88
CA MET A 54 -2.83 -22.63 6.76
C MET A 54 -2.55 -21.12 6.93
N GLY A 55 -1.29 -20.69 6.96
CA GLY A 55 -0.91 -19.28 7.00
C GLY A 55 -1.36 -18.55 5.75
N PHE A 56 -1.12 -19.13 4.56
CA PHE A 56 -1.64 -18.60 3.30
C PHE A 56 -3.16 -18.54 3.28
N LEU A 57 -3.84 -19.59 3.76
CA LEU A 57 -5.31 -19.61 3.85
C LEU A 57 -5.83 -18.49 4.77
N ALA A 58 -5.21 -18.33 5.94
CA ALA A 58 -5.58 -17.27 6.88
C ALA A 58 -5.39 -15.88 6.28
N ILE A 59 -4.27 -15.62 5.59
CA ILE A 59 -4.03 -14.36 4.87
C ILE A 59 -5.05 -14.14 3.76
N PHE A 60 -5.33 -15.13 2.92
CA PHE A 60 -6.33 -15.00 1.87
C PHE A 60 -7.73 -14.69 2.43
N ILE A 61 -8.13 -15.35 3.51
CA ILE A 61 -9.42 -15.08 4.17
C ILE A 61 -9.43 -13.66 4.73
N LEU A 62 -8.42 -13.28 5.53
CA LEU A 62 -8.33 -11.97 6.16
C LEU A 62 -8.37 -10.85 5.11
N LEU A 63 -7.53 -10.95 4.08
CA LEU A 63 -7.44 -9.93 3.05
C LEU A 63 -8.66 -9.90 2.13
N SER A 64 -9.34 -11.03 1.92
CA SER A 64 -10.63 -11.06 1.22
C SER A 64 -11.71 -10.33 2.02
N LEU A 65 -11.72 -10.41 3.34
CA LEU A 65 -12.62 -9.65 4.21
C LEU A 65 -12.30 -8.14 4.15
N VAL A 66 -11.01 -7.78 4.14
CA VAL A 66 -10.57 -6.38 3.99
C VAL A 66 -10.99 -5.84 2.62
N LEU A 67 -10.76 -6.59 1.54
CA LEU A 67 -11.15 -6.24 0.18
C LEU A 67 -12.68 -6.10 0.06
N ALA A 68 -13.45 -7.03 0.64
CA ALA A 68 -14.90 -6.97 0.66
C ALA A 68 -15.42 -5.74 1.44
N SER A 69 -14.75 -5.39 2.53
CA SER A 69 -15.06 -4.19 3.32
C SER A 69 -14.80 -2.91 2.54
N ALA A 70 -13.66 -2.83 1.86
CA ALA A 70 -13.32 -1.71 0.97
C ALA A 70 -14.30 -1.62 -0.21
N TRP A 71 -14.68 -2.76 -0.80
CA TRP A 71 -15.69 -2.83 -1.84
C TRP A 71 -17.05 -2.33 -1.35
N LYS A 72 -17.51 -2.81 -0.19
CA LYS A 72 -18.77 -2.35 0.42
C LYS A 72 -18.75 -0.85 0.72
N TYR A 73 -17.61 -0.33 1.14
CA TYR A 73 -17.42 1.09 1.42
C TYR A 73 -17.56 1.93 0.14
N ILE A 74 -16.87 1.55 -0.94
CA ILE A 74 -16.91 2.31 -2.19
C ILE A 74 -18.24 2.14 -2.92
N GLN A 75 -18.96 1.04 -2.74
CA GLN A 75 -20.30 0.84 -3.33
C GLN A 75 -21.32 1.91 -2.92
N GLN A 76 -21.13 2.59 -1.80
CA GLN A 76 -21.99 3.71 -1.39
C GLN A 76 -22.00 4.85 -2.42
N GLU A 77 -21.02 4.91 -3.32
CA GLU A 77 -20.91 5.89 -4.41
C GLU A 77 -21.50 5.41 -5.75
N GLN A 78 -22.28 4.33 -5.72
CA GLN A 78 -22.90 3.75 -6.93
C GLN A 78 -21.87 3.41 -8.02
N VAL A 79 -20.76 2.81 -7.60
CA VAL A 79 -19.65 2.42 -8.49
C VAL A 79 -20.07 1.30 -9.46
N PRO A 80 -19.50 1.27 -10.67
CA PRO A 80 -19.80 0.24 -11.65
C PRO A 80 -19.18 -1.12 -11.22
N LYS A 81 -19.89 -2.22 -11.52
CA LYS A 81 -19.45 -3.58 -11.14
C LYS A 81 -18.09 -3.98 -11.71
N TYR A 82 -17.71 -3.45 -12.89
CA TYR A 82 -16.41 -3.74 -13.49
C TYR A 82 -15.23 -3.29 -12.62
N LEU A 83 -15.44 -2.35 -11.70
CA LEU A 83 -14.36 -1.86 -10.83
C LEU A 83 -13.84 -2.96 -9.89
N LEU A 84 -14.72 -3.85 -9.41
CA LEU A 84 -14.27 -5.04 -8.66
C LEU A 84 -13.43 -5.97 -9.53
N SER A 85 -13.86 -6.19 -10.78
CA SER A 85 -13.08 -7.00 -11.73
C SER A 85 -11.71 -6.41 -12.02
N LEU A 86 -11.61 -5.07 -12.08
CA LEU A 86 -10.32 -4.38 -12.24
C LEU A 86 -9.40 -4.56 -11.02
N ALA A 87 -9.94 -4.46 -9.81
CA ALA A 87 -9.16 -4.71 -8.60
C ALA A 87 -8.69 -6.17 -8.53
N LEU A 88 -9.55 -7.13 -8.87
CA LEU A 88 -9.16 -8.54 -8.97
C LEU A 88 -8.09 -8.77 -10.05
N LEU A 89 -8.20 -8.13 -11.20
CA LEU A 89 -7.17 -8.17 -12.24
C LEU A 89 -5.84 -7.60 -11.74
N ALA A 90 -5.88 -6.48 -11.00
CA ALA A 90 -4.69 -5.92 -10.39
C ALA A 90 -4.03 -6.88 -9.39
N ILE A 91 -4.83 -7.59 -8.56
CA ILE A 91 -4.33 -8.64 -7.67
C ILE A 91 -3.66 -9.75 -8.47
N LEU A 92 -4.32 -10.26 -9.51
CA LEU A 92 -3.78 -11.34 -10.33
C LEU A 92 -2.46 -10.96 -11.00
N ILE A 93 -2.36 -9.74 -11.57
CA ILE A 93 -1.12 -9.25 -12.18
C ILE A 93 0.02 -9.21 -11.14
N ARG A 94 -0.23 -8.65 -9.96
CA ARG A 94 0.79 -8.52 -8.90
C ARG A 94 1.21 -9.88 -8.34
N LEU A 95 0.26 -10.78 -8.10
CA LEU A 95 0.56 -12.14 -7.66
C LEU A 95 1.34 -12.91 -8.71
N PHE A 96 0.94 -12.79 -9.98
CA PHE A 96 1.66 -13.41 -11.09
C PHE A 96 3.10 -12.91 -11.19
N LEU A 97 3.31 -11.60 -11.16
CA LEU A 97 4.64 -11.01 -11.17
C LEU A 97 5.47 -11.48 -9.96
N GLY A 98 4.89 -11.46 -8.75
CA GLY A 98 5.58 -11.93 -7.54
C GLY A 98 5.99 -13.40 -7.63
N LEU A 99 5.13 -14.26 -8.17
CA LEU A 99 5.48 -15.65 -8.42
C LEU A 99 6.57 -15.81 -9.49
N VAL A 100 6.48 -15.02 -10.57
CA VAL A 100 7.51 -15.04 -11.64
C VAL A 100 8.87 -14.67 -11.07
N TRP A 101 8.97 -13.57 -10.31
CA TRP A 101 10.23 -13.17 -9.70
C TRP A 101 10.77 -14.25 -8.75
N PHE A 102 9.91 -14.74 -7.85
CA PHE A 102 10.28 -15.73 -6.85
C PHE A 102 10.82 -17.05 -7.46
N VAL A 103 10.25 -17.47 -8.60
CA VAL A 103 10.64 -18.71 -9.27
C VAL A 103 11.77 -18.52 -10.28
N ALA A 104 11.76 -17.40 -11.03
CA ALA A 104 12.68 -17.21 -12.13
C ALA A 104 14.06 -16.74 -11.69
N PHE A 105 14.16 -15.87 -10.70
CA PHE A 105 15.46 -15.29 -10.30
C PHE A 105 16.46 -16.29 -9.74
N PRO A 106 16.08 -17.26 -8.89
CA PRO A 106 17.03 -18.27 -8.44
C PRO A 106 17.72 -19.07 -9.57
N ASN A 107 17.07 -19.14 -10.73
CA ASN A 107 17.58 -19.93 -11.87
C ASN A 107 18.16 -19.08 -13.00
N ASN A 108 17.79 -17.81 -13.09
CA ASN A 108 18.12 -16.94 -14.24
C ASN A 108 18.63 -15.55 -13.80
N GLY A 109 18.91 -15.36 -12.52
CA GLY A 109 19.42 -14.10 -11.96
C GLY A 109 20.94 -13.94 -12.14
N TYR A 110 21.50 -12.93 -11.49
CA TYR A 110 22.94 -12.58 -11.53
C TYR A 110 23.70 -13.19 -10.34
N ASP A 111 23.28 -14.32 -9.78
CA ASP A 111 23.91 -15.03 -8.67
C ASP A 111 24.17 -14.12 -7.43
N THR A 112 23.27 -13.18 -7.19
CA THR A 112 23.27 -12.38 -5.97
C THR A 112 22.40 -13.02 -4.91
N GLU A 113 22.75 -12.92 -3.63
CA GLU A 113 22.00 -13.48 -2.51
C GLU A 113 20.52 -13.08 -2.54
N MET A 114 20.23 -11.82 -2.90
CA MET A 114 18.89 -11.30 -3.07
C MET A 114 18.11 -12.05 -4.16
N GLN A 115 18.74 -12.29 -5.32
CA GLN A 115 18.06 -12.93 -6.46
C GLN A 115 17.95 -14.44 -6.27
N GLU A 116 18.94 -15.08 -5.66
CA GLU A 116 18.84 -16.47 -5.22
C GLU A 116 17.70 -16.71 -4.24
N ALA A 117 17.40 -15.71 -3.39
CA ALA A 117 16.24 -15.72 -2.51
C ALA A 117 14.92 -15.41 -3.24
N GLY A 118 14.96 -14.93 -4.50
CA GLY A 118 13.78 -14.66 -5.33
C GLY A 118 13.21 -13.25 -5.21
N TYR A 119 14.02 -12.27 -4.81
CA TYR A 119 13.60 -10.87 -4.69
C TYR A 119 14.08 -10.02 -5.86
N VAL A 120 13.23 -9.04 -6.24
CA VAL A 120 13.56 -8.02 -7.27
C VAL A 120 14.32 -6.84 -6.66
N MET A 121 13.96 -6.46 -5.43
CA MET A 121 14.44 -5.25 -4.77
C MET A 121 15.26 -5.58 -3.53
N GLY A 122 16.47 -5.01 -3.42
CA GLY A 122 17.37 -5.20 -2.28
C GLY A 122 16.75 -4.77 -0.95
N ASP A 123 16.05 -3.64 -0.96
CA ASP A 123 15.34 -3.15 0.21
C ASP A 123 14.21 -4.09 0.69
N ALA A 124 13.54 -4.77 -0.25
CA ALA A 124 12.52 -5.76 0.11
C ALA A 124 13.17 -6.99 0.74
N PHE A 125 14.28 -7.48 0.16
CA PHE A 125 15.06 -8.60 0.68
C PHE A 125 15.57 -8.32 2.10
N SER A 126 16.26 -7.21 2.30
CA SER A 126 16.85 -6.87 3.60
C SER A 126 15.80 -6.70 4.70
N ARG A 127 14.68 -6.02 4.38
CA ARG A 127 13.57 -5.83 5.33
C ARG A 127 12.84 -7.11 5.66
N ASP A 128 12.58 -7.94 4.65
CA ASP A 128 11.84 -9.19 4.84
C ASP A 128 12.65 -10.21 5.63
N THR A 129 13.97 -10.30 5.36
CA THR A 129 14.91 -11.14 6.13
C THR A 129 14.96 -10.68 7.59
N ALA A 130 15.15 -9.38 7.84
CA ALA A 130 15.14 -8.83 9.19
C ALA A 130 13.81 -9.08 9.92
N ALA A 131 12.69 -8.93 9.22
CA ALA A 131 11.37 -9.20 9.79
C ALA A 131 11.17 -10.69 10.11
N TRP A 132 11.66 -11.58 9.26
CA TRP A 132 11.66 -13.02 9.52
C TRP A 132 12.50 -13.37 10.74
N GLU A 133 13.76 -12.91 10.80
CA GLU A 133 14.63 -13.13 11.95
C GLU A 133 13.98 -12.61 13.23
N TYR A 134 13.44 -11.39 13.18
CA TYR A 134 12.74 -10.80 14.32
C TYR A 134 11.50 -11.59 14.74
N SER A 135 10.79 -12.18 13.80
CA SER A 135 9.62 -13.01 14.09
C SER A 135 9.96 -14.24 14.93
N GLN A 136 11.19 -14.75 14.84
CA GLN A 136 11.70 -15.92 15.57
C GLN A 136 12.14 -15.59 17.02
N THR A 137 12.29 -14.30 17.34
CA THR A 137 12.61 -13.87 18.72
C THR A 137 11.33 -13.86 19.58
N HIS A 138 11.50 -13.80 20.90
CA HIS A 138 10.40 -13.59 21.84
C HIS A 138 10.17 -12.11 22.19
N ASP A 139 10.92 -11.21 21.57
CA ASP A 139 10.85 -9.79 21.84
C ASP A 139 9.50 -9.17 21.46
N PRO A 140 9.05 -8.12 22.17
CA PRO A 140 7.83 -7.40 21.83
C PRO A 140 7.93 -6.79 20.43
N LEU A 141 6.97 -7.07 19.54
CA LEU A 141 6.99 -6.59 18.14
C LEU A 141 7.13 -5.05 18.01
N LEU A 142 6.73 -4.30 19.04
CA LEU A 142 6.86 -2.83 19.06
C LEU A 142 8.31 -2.34 19.05
N LEU A 143 9.29 -3.17 19.43
CA LEU A 143 10.71 -2.82 19.33
C LEU A 143 11.19 -2.68 17.89
N ALA A 144 10.45 -3.22 16.91
CA ALA A 144 10.73 -2.99 15.49
C ALA A 144 10.84 -1.51 15.10
N PHE A 145 10.19 -0.62 15.86
CA PHE A 145 10.27 0.82 15.65
C PHE A 145 11.53 1.48 16.22
N GLN A 146 12.35 0.76 16.99
CA GLN A 146 13.54 1.28 17.66
C GLN A 146 14.83 0.63 17.14
N ASP A 147 14.84 -0.70 16.96
CA ASP A 147 16.07 -1.48 16.81
C ASP A 147 16.48 -1.72 15.35
N TYR A 148 15.59 -1.47 14.37
CA TYR A 148 15.81 -1.79 12.95
C TYR A 148 15.97 -0.57 12.05
N SER A 149 16.42 0.56 12.60
CA SER A 149 16.60 1.82 11.87
C SER A 149 17.53 1.75 10.66
N HIS A 150 18.47 0.78 10.64
CA HIS A 150 19.38 0.57 9.52
C HIS A 150 18.74 -0.17 8.34
N THR A 151 17.77 -1.05 8.63
CA THR A 151 17.10 -1.90 7.61
C THR A 151 15.77 -1.31 7.16
N ASP A 152 15.00 -0.76 8.10
CA ASP A 152 13.79 0.02 7.83
C ASP A 152 13.78 1.24 8.73
N GLN A 153 14.02 2.41 8.14
CA GLN A 153 14.13 3.70 8.85
C GLN A 153 12.97 4.01 9.81
N TYR A 154 11.83 3.33 9.65
CA TYR A 154 10.61 3.64 10.40
C TYR A 154 10.04 2.43 11.14
N GLY A 155 10.53 1.24 10.90
CA GLY A 155 10.14 -0.01 11.57
C GLY A 155 8.73 -0.54 11.24
N GLY A 156 7.88 0.24 10.58
CA GLY A 156 6.48 -0.12 10.39
C GLY A 156 6.27 -1.32 9.48
N LEU A 157 7.06 -1.45 8.43
CA LEU A 157 6.94 -2.59 7.53
C LEU A 157 7.57 -3.85 8.16
N ILE A 158 8.67 -3.72 8.90
CA ILE A 158 9.25 -4.82 9.69
C ILE A 158 8.24 -5.30 10.73
N PHE A 159 7.61 -4.37 11.48
CA PHE A 159 6.55 -4.73 12.44
C PHE A 159 5.44 -5.55 11.78
N LEU A 160 4.93 -5.09 10.63
CA LEU A 160 3.85 -5.77 9.90
C LEU A 160 4.27 -7.15 9.41
N SER A 161 5.46 -7.26 8.79
CA SER A 161 5.97 -8.51 8.25
C SER A 161 6.31 -9.49 9.38
N ALA A 162 6.95 -9.05 10.45
CA ALA A 162 7.25 -9.88 11.63
C ALA A 162 5.96 -10.35 12.33
N PHE A 163 4.92 -9.51 12.38
CA PHE A 163 3.61 -9.93 12.87
C PHE A 163 3.02 -11.07 12.03
N VAL A 164 3.04 -10.91 10.70
CA VAL A 164 2.55 -11.96 9.78
C VAL A 164 3.34 -13.24 9.96
N TYR A 165 4.65 -13.19 9.97
CA TYR A 165 5.51 -14.38 10.13
C TYR A 165 5.36 -15.04 11.49
N ARG A 166 5.28 -14.27 12.57
CA ARG A 166 5.18 -14.83 13.93
C ARG A 166 3.87 -15.58 14.17
N TYR A 167 2.76 -15.10 13.62
CA TYR A 167 1.43 -15.65 13.89
C TYR A 167 0.84 -16.49 12.76
N LEU A 168 1.30 -16.29 11.53
CA LEU A 168 0.78 -16.99 10.36
C LEU A 168 1.85 -17.78 9.61
N GLY A 169 3.14 -17.52 9.86
CA GLY A 169 4.27 -18.23 9.27
C GLY A 169 4.49 -19.60 9.89
N THR A 170 5.53 -20.27 9.41
CA THR A 170 6.03 -21.55 9.89
C THR A 170 7.45 -21.40 10.42
N THR A 171 8.13 -22.52 10.65
CA THR A 171 9.57 -22.54 10.97
C THR A 171 10.45 -22.24 9.73
N VAL A 172 9.87 -22.21 8.54
CA VAL A 172 10.57 -21.89 7.29
C VAL A 172 10.16 -20.50 6.81
N HIS A 173 11.13 -19.70 6.35
CA HIS A 173 10.86 -18.39 5.78
C HIS A 173 10.04 -18.52 4.49
N GLN A 174 8.89 -17.85 4.45
CA GLN A 174 7.94 -17.91 3.34
C GLN A 174 7.63 -16.50 2.78
N PRO A 175 8.53 -15.91 1.98
CA PRO A 175 8.38 -14.54 1.44
C PRO A 175 7.07 -14.31 0.70
N LEU A 176 6.53 -15.34 0.05
CA LEU A 176 5.27 -15.24 -0.70
C LEU A 176 4.06 -14.88 0.19
N LEU A 177 4.10 -15.09 1.51
CA LEU A 177 3.07 -14.59 2.43
C LEU A 177 2.94 -13.07 2.35
N MET A 178 4.08 -12.37 2.37
CA MET A 178 4.09 -10.90 2.28
C MET A 178 3.86 -10.40 0.86
N VAL A 179 4.22 -11.17 -0.17
CA VAL A 179 3.83 -10.87 -1.57
C VAL A 179 2.31 -10.90 -1.73
N VAL A 180 1.62 -11.91 -1.17
CA VAL A 180 0.14 -11.98 -1.19
C VAL A 180 -0.44 -10.78 -0.46
N PHE A 181 0.11 -10.44 0.71
CA PHE A 181 -0.33 -9.28 1.50
C PHE A 181 -0.20 -7.98 0.69
N SER A 182 0.99 -7.72 0.14
CA SER A 182 1.27 -6.53 -0.67
C SER A 182 0.39 -6.43 -1.91
N ALA A 183 0.22 -7.54 -2.64
CA ALA A 183 -0.56 -7.59 -3.87
C ALA A 183 -2.03 -7.22 -3.64
N ILE A 184 -2.65 -7.74 -2.58
CA ILE A 184 -4.06 -7.48 -2.30
C ILE A 184 -4.25 -6.06 -1.76
N ILE A 185 -3.45 -5.63 -0.78
CA ILE A 185 -3.58 -4.29 -0.21
C ILE A 185 -3.32 -3.22 -1.26
N SER A 186 -2.24 -3.33 -2.05
CA SER A 186 -1.92 -2.33 -3.07
C SER A 186 -2.96 -2.26 -4.19
N SER A 187 -3.65 -3.36 -4.49
CA SER A 187 -4.71 -3.40 -5.50
C SER A 187 -5.98 -2.67 -5.08
N MET A 188 -6.22 -2.48 -3.78
CA MET A 188 -7.35 -1.69 -3.28
C MET A 188 -7.27 -0.22 -3.69
N ALA A 189 -6.06 0.29 -4.00
CA ALA A 189 -5.86 1.63 -4.53
C ALA A 189 -6.73 1.92 -5.77
N VAL A 190 -7.05 0.89 -6.56
CA VAL A 190 -7.92 1.00 -7.76
C VAL A 190 -9.31 1.58 -7.40
N PHE A 191 -9.87 1.17 -6.26
CA PHE A 191 -11.17 1.67 -5.79
C PHE A 191 -11.12 3.16 -5.47
N PHE A 192 -10.09 3.56 -4.74
CA PHE A 192 -9.98 4.92 -4.22
C PHE A 192 -9.54 5.91 -5.30
N VAL A 193 -8.65 5.50 -6.21
CA VAL A 193 -8.29 6.30 -7.40
C VAL A 193 -9.51 6.55 -8.27
N TRP A 194 -10.34 5.52 -8.49
CA TRP A 194 -11.59 5.69 -9.21
C TRP A 194 -12.50 6.70 -8.50
N GLY A 195 -12.66 6.58 -7.18
CA GLY A 195 -13.48 7.49 -6.39
C GLY A 195 -13.01 8.93 -6.48
N ILE A 196 -11.72 9.19 -6.26
CA ILE A 196 -11.11 10.53 -6.38
C ILE A 196 -11.38 11.11 -7.78
N ALA A 197 -11.07 10.35 -8.83
CA ALA A 197 -11.25 10.81 -10.21
C ALA A 197 -12.72 11.04 -10.56
N ASN A 198 -13.63 10.23 -10.05
CA ASN A 198 -15.08 10.40 -10.25
C ASN A 198 -15.59 11.69 -9.59
N HIS A 199 -15.16 11.98 -8.37
CA HIS A 199 -15.54 13.21 -7.65
C HIS A 199 -14.97 14.48 -8.30
N THR A 200 -13.82 14.37 -8.95
CA THR A 200 -13.07 15.54 -9.47
C THR A 200 -13.36 15.79 -10.96
N PHE A 201 -13.34 14.73 -11.76
CA PHE A 201 -13.36 14.81 -13.24
C PHE A 201 -14.51 14.00 -13.88
N GLY A 202 -15.27 13.26 -13.09
CA GLY A 202 -16.40 12.46 -13.52
C GLY A 202 -16.07 11.05 -14.03
N LYS A 203 -17.12 10.28 -14.35
CA LYS A 203 -17.07 8.83 -14.60
C LYS A 203 -16.11 8.40 -15.73
N LYS A 204 -15.95 9.20 -16.79
CA LYS A 204 -15.04 8.87 -17.91
C LYS A 204 -13.58 8.90 -17.46
N ALA A 205 -13.19 9.97 -16.78
CA ALA A 205 -11.83 10.10 -16.21
C ALA A 205 -11.56 9.03 -15.15
N ALA A 206 -12.53 8.74 -14.28
CA ALA A 206 -12.41 7.70 -13.27
C ALA A 206 -12.15 6.31 -13.87
N LYS A 207 -12.84 5.97 -14.97
CA LYS A 207 -12.57 4.72 -15.69
C LYS A 207 -11.14 4.66 -16.21
N ILE A 208 -10.68 5.72 -16.86
CA ILE A 208 -9.30 5.79 -17.40
C ILE A 208 -8.28 5.68 -16.27
N ALA A 209 -8.45 6.44 -15.18
CA ALA A 209 -7.53 6.42 -14.04
C ALA A 209 -7.42 5.04 -13.40
N ALA A 210 -8.57 4.33 -13.23
CA ALA A 210 -8.56 2.96 -12.70
C ALA A 210 -7.80 1.99 -13.61
N TRP A 211 -8.03 2.04 -14.94
CA TRP A 211 -7.31 1.21 -15.89
C TRP A 211 -5.81 1.52 -15.92
N LEU A 212 -5.44 2.79 -15.93
CA LEU A 212 -4.04 3.20 -15.90
C LEU A 212 -3.33 2.65 -14.66
N LEU A 213 -3.95 2.72 -13.49
CA LEU A 213 -3.34 2.19 -12.26
C LEU A 213 -3.15 0.67 -12.29
N VAL A 214 -4.09 -0.07 -12.90
CA VAL A 214 -3.99 -1.53 -13.01
C VAL A 214 -2.79 -1.94 -13.87
N PHE A 215 -2.59 -1.23 -15.00
CA PHE A 215 -1.52 -1.54 -15.96
C PHE A 215 -0.26 -0.69 -15.78
N TYR A 216 -0.22 0.17 -14.76
CA TYR A 216 0.99 0.95 -14.48
C TYR A 216 2.12 0.01 -14.04
N PRO A 217 3.21 -0.12 -14.82
CA PRO A 217 4.21 -1.16 -14.59
C PRO A 217 4.86 -1.08 -13.20
N GLU A 218 5.15 0.15 -12.75
CA GLU A 218 5.76 0.38 -11.44
C GLU A 218 4.81 -0.02 -10.28
N ALA A 219 3.50 0.25 -10.40
CA ALA A 219 2.52 -0.20 -9.41
C ALA A 219 2.41 -1.74 -9.36
N GLY A 220 2.58 -2.40 -10.51
CA GLY A 220 2.69 -3.84 -10.61
C GLY A 220 3.94 -4.37 -9.91
N LEU A 221 5.09 -3.78 -10.23
CA LEU A 221 6.39 -4.14 -9.66
C LEU A 221 6.43 -3.94 -8.14
N LEU A 222 6.06 -2.75 -7.65
CA LEU A 222 6.07 -2.42 -6.23
C LEU A 222 5.10 -3.31 -5.44
N GLY A 223 3.89 -3.55 -5.97
CA GLY A 223 2.88 -4.39 -5.33
C GLY A 223 3.22 -5.88 -5.31
N SER A 224 4.13 -6.34 -6.18
CA SER A 224 4.61 -7.73 -6.25
C SER A 224 5.90 -7.99 -5.47
N SER A 225 6.56 -6.95 -4.96
CA SER A 225 7.91 -7.03 -4.38
C SER A 225 8.01 -6.55 -2.93
N GLN A 226 6.91 -6.48 -2.19
CA GLN A 226 6.86 -6.11 -0.76
C GLN A 226 7.44 -4.72 -0.46
N MET A 227 7.33 -3.80 -1.42
CA MET A 227 7.89 -2.45 -1.26
C MET A 227 6.95 -1.57 -0.45
N ARG A 228 7.53 -0.75 0.44
CA ARG A 228 6.80 0.21 1.28
C ARG A 228 5.94 1.18 0.47
N GLU A 229 6.40 1.54 -0.72
CA GLU A 229 5.74 2.45 -1.65
C GLU A 229 4.36 1.94 -2.09
N ALA A 230 4.20 0.63 -2.23
CA ALA A 230 2.91 0.02 -2.57
C ALA A 230 1.83 0.30 -1.50
N TYR A 231 2.21 0.25 -0.23
CA TYR A 231 1.34 0.58 0.89
C TYR A 231 1.11 2.10 0.99
N SER A 232 2.18 2.89 0.82
CA SER A 232 2.11 4.36 0.88
C SER A 232 1.17 4.92 -0.19
N ILE A 233 1.25 4.44 -1.44
CA ILE A 233 0.33 4.84 -2.51
C ILE A 233 -1.11 4.51 -2.13
N THR A 234 -1.36 3.31 -1.61
CA THR A 234 -2.71 2.88 -1.22
C THR A 234 -3.27 3.73 -0.08
N LEU A 235 -2.46 4.01 0.95
CA LEU A 235 -2.84 4.88 2.06
C LEU A 235 -3.09 6.31 1.61
N LEU A 236 -2.27 6.86 0.72
CA LEU A 236 -2.44 8.22 0.19
C LEU A 236 -3.77 8.36 -0.57
N VAL A 237 -4.05 7.43 -1.49
CA VAL A 237 -5.30 7.53 -2.26
C VAL A 237 -6.53 7.25 -1.39
N LEU A 238 -6.43 6.35 -0.41
CA LEU A 238 -7.48 6.16 0.59
C LEU A 238 -7.70 7.44 1.40
N LEU A 239 -6.63 8.05 1.90
CA LEU A 239 -6.66 9.29 2.70
C LEU A 239 -7.37 10.43 1.94
N VAL A 240 -6.97 10.66 0.69
CA VAL A 240 -7.56 11.70 -0.16
C VAL A 240 -9.02 11.40 -0.47
N HIS A 241 -9.35 10.15 -0.81
CA HIS A 241 -10.71 9.74 -1.11
C HIS A 241 -11.65 9.93 0.08
N VAL A 242 -11.26 9.41 1.26
CA VAL A 242 -12.06 9.52 2.48
C VAL A 242 -12.18 10.97 2.94
N PHE A 243 -11.12 11.76 2.79
CA PHE A 243 -11.16 13.19 3.08
C PHE A 243 -12.18 13.92 2.20
N ILE A 244 -12.21 13.66 0.88
CA ILE A 244 -13.21 14.25 -0.04
C ILE A 244 -14.62 13.90 0.42
N ARG A 245 -14.88 12.63 0.76
CA ARG A 245 -16.18 12.16 1.26
C ARG A 245 -16.57 12.80 2.58
N TYR A 246 -15.63 12.85 3.53
CA TYR A 246 -15.88 13.48 4.84
C TYR A 246 -16.25 14.96 4.70
N VAL A 247 -15.55 15.70 3.85
CA VAL A 247 -15.88 17.11 3.60
C VAL A 247 -17.28 17.28 3.00
N GLN A 248 -17.71 16.34 2.17
CA GLN A 248 -19.05 16.37 1.53
C GLN A 248 -20.16 15.93 2.49
N ASN A 249 -20.00 14.82 3.17
CA ASN A 249 -21.08 14.12 3.87
C ASN A 249 -21.05 14.31 5.40
N LYS A 250 -19.91 14.73 5.98
CA LYS A 250 -19.69 14.87 7.44
C LYS A 250 -20.03 13.60 8.23
N ASN A 251 -19.79 12.42 7.63
CA ASN A 251 -20.14 11.14 8.23
C ASN A 251 -19.04 10.69 9.23
N ASN A 252 -19.45 10.22 10.41
CA ASN A 252 -18.53 9.73 11.45
C ASN A 252 -17.72 8.50 10.99
N THR A 253 -18.27 7.66 10.12
CA THR A 253 -17.54 6.53 9.55
C THR A 253 -16.38 7.01 8.69
N ASP A 254 -16.58 8.03 7.86
CA ASP A 254 -15.51 8.61 7.04
C ASP A 254 -14.45 9.26 7.94
N LEU A 255 -14.84 9.92 9.05
CA LEU A 255 -13.91 10.47 10.03
C LEU A 255 -13.07 9.37 10.71
N ALA A 256 -13.71 8.27 11.10
CA ALA A 256 -13.01 7.15 11.73
C ALA A 256 -12.00 6.49 10.77
N ILE A 257 -12.39 6.27 9.50
CA ILE A 257 -11.47 5.72 8.49
C ILE A 257 -10.33 6.70 8.21
N LEU A 258 -10.61 8.00 8.13
CA LEU A 258 -9.60 9.04 7.94
C LEU A 258 -8.57 9.00 9.07
N SER A 259 -9.01 8.98 10.32
CA SER A 259 -8.15 8.92 11.50
C SER A 259 -7.30 7.65 11.52
N LEU A 260 -7.91 6.49 11.20
CA LEU A 260 -7.20 5.22 11.13
C LEU A 260 -6.16 5.22 10.00
N THR A 261 -6.49 5.80 8.84
CA THR A 261 -5.56 5.91 7.71
C THR A 261 -4.37 6.82 8.04
N ILE A 262 -4.61 7.94 8.75
CA ILE A 262 -3.53 8.81 9.26
C ILE A 262 -2.63 8.04 10.22
N LEU A 263 -3.21 7.32 11.18
CA LEU A 263 -2.45 6.50 12.13
C LEU A 263 -1.61 5.44 11.39
N ALA A 264 -2.20 4.70 10.46
CA ALA A 264 -1.50 3.71 9.65
C ALA A 264 -0.35 4.34 8.84
N SER A 265 -0.55 5.57 8.32
CA SER A 265 0.50 6.31 7.61
C SER A 265 1.68 6.65 8.52
N PHE A 266 1.43 7.07 9.77
CA PHE A 266 2.48 7.32 10.77
C PHE A 266 3.23 6.05 11.14
N LEU A 267 2.52 4.94 11.33
CA LEU A 267 3.14 3.65 11.63
C LEU A 267 4.02 3.13 10.48
N LEU A 268 3.62 3.42 9.23
CA LEU A 268 4.39 2.99 8.06
C LEU A 268 5.61 3.88 7.80
N SER A 269 5.44 5.21 7.90
CA SER A 269 6.49 6.19 7.66
C SER A 269 6.07 7.57 8.13
N THR A 270 6.77 8.13 9.11
CA THR A 270 6.50 9.48 9.63
C THR A 270 6.60 10.57 8.56
N PRO A 271 7.66 10.64 7.70
CA PRO A 271 7.73 11.64 6.64
C PRO A 271 6.61 11.51 5.61
N PHE A 272 6.21 10.28 5.28
CA PHE A 272 5.08 10.05 4.39
C PHE A 272 3.77 10.59 4.99
N ALA A 273 3.51 10.32 6.28
CA ALA A 273 2.33 10.82 6.96
C ALA A 273 2.29 12.35 6.99
N ILE A 274 3.42 12.98 7.32
CA ILE A 274 3.56 14.44 7.35
C ILE A 274 3.33 15.04 5.96
N SER A 275 3.97 14.49 4.92
CA SER A 275 3.80 14.94 3.53
C SER A 275 2.35 14.81 3.06
N SER A 276 1.67 13.71 3.45
CA SER A 276 0.26 13.47 3.12
C SER A 276 -0.67 14.47 3.80
N LEU A 277 -0.40 14.82 5.06
CA LEU A 277 -1.16 15.85 5.79
C LEU A 277 -0.93 17.25 5.20
N LEU A 278 0.31 17.57 4.79
CA LEU A 278 0.61 18.79 4.05
C LEU A 278 -0.18 18.87 2.76
N PHE A 279 -0.19 17.80 1.98
CA PHE A 279 -0.94 17.72 0.73
C PHE A 279 -2.44 17.92 0.96
N LEU A 280 -3.02 17.28 1.98
CA LEU A 280 -4.43 17.52 2.35
C LEU A 280 -4.68 18.99 2.76
N SER A 281 -3.78 19.58 3.51
CA SER A 281 -3.89 20.98 3.91
C SER A 281 -3.89 21.93 2.70
N LEU A 282 -3.06 21.65 1.69
CA LEU A 282 -3.06 22.39 0.43
C LEU A 282 -4.37 22.24 -0.34
N ILE A 283 -4.95 21.03 -0.38
CA ILE A 283 -6.27 20.79 -0.99
C ILE A 283 -7.35 21.61 -0.27
N VAL A 284 -7.32 21.66 1.06
CA VAL A 284 -8.27 22.47 1.85
C VAL A 284 -8.13 23.94 1.50
N LEU A 285 -6.91 24.48 1.49
CA LEU A 285 -6.63 25.87 1.13
C LEU A 285 -7.14 26.23 -0.25
N TRP A 286 -6.81 25.40 -1.25
CA TRP A 286 -7.23 25.60 -2.64
C TRP A 286 -8.77 25.58 -2.80
N ARG A 287 -9.46 24.73 -2.02
CA ARG A 287 -10.93 24.63 -2.06
C ARG A 287 -11.61 25.78 -1.33
N MET A 288 -11.01 26.30 -0.27
CA MET A 288 -11.53 27.47 0.48
C MET A 288 -11.56 28.71 -0.37
N ASP A 289 -10.58 28.92 -1.25
CA ASP A 289 -10.50 30.12 -2.10
C ASP A 289 -11.66 30.20 -3.12
N ARG A 290 -12.19 29.06 -3.57
CA ARG A 290 -13.26 29.00 -4.59
C ARG A 290 -14.71 29.12 -4.05
N THR A 291 -14.97 28.77 -2.80
CA THR A 291 -16.36 28.56 -2.35
C THR A 291 -16.88 29.50 -1.26
N ARG A 292 -16.04 30.27 -0.54
CA ARG A 292 -16.45 31.00 0.67
C ARG A 292 -15.91 32.41 0.83
N LEU A 293 -15.79 33.18 -0.23
CA LEU A 293 -15.35 34.58 -0.19
C LEU A 293 -16.32 35.56 0.55
N LYS A 294 -17.45 35.10 1.10
CA LYS A 294 -18.51 35.98 1.60
C LYS A 294 -18.72 36.05 3.12
N ASN A 295 -18.07 35.26 3.97
CA ASN A 295 -18.34 35.27 5.41
C ASN A 295 -17.08 35.46 6.28
N GLY A 296 -17.16 36.35 7.25
CA GLY A 296 -16.11 36.97 8.09
C GLY A 296 -15.14 36.07 8.88
N ASN A 297 -15.28 34.75 8.92
CA ASN A 297 -14.35 33.83 9.61
C ASN A 297 -13.25 33.25 8.73
N ARG A 298 -13.07 33.79 7.54
CA ARG A 298 -12.09 33.34 6.55
C ARG A 298 -10.65 33.43 7.05
N TRP A 299 -10.31 34.52 7.68
CA TRP A 299 -8.98 34.77 8.24
C TRP A 299 -8.61 33.77 9.34
N LEU A 300 -9.52 33.44 10.23
CA LEU A 300 -9.29 32.44 11.28
C LEU A 300 -8.98 31.05 10.72
N ASN A 301 -9.73 30.63 9.70
CA ASN A 301 -9.49 29.34 9.06
C ASN A 301 -8.18 29.32 8.25
N MET A 302 -7.85 30.42 7.55
CA MET A 302 -6.55 30.56 6.87
C MET A 302 -5.39 30.56 7.88
N ILE A 303 -5.50 31.30 8.97
CA ILE A 303 -4.48 31.32 10.02
C ILE A 303 -4.30 29.93 10.63
N ALA A 304 -5.39 29.19 10.90
CA ALA A 304 -5.32 27.84 11.43
C ALA A 304 -4.62 26.88 10.47
N VAL A 305 -4.92 26.95 9.17
CA VAL A 305 -4.26 26.08 8.17
C VAL A 305 -2.81 26.49 7.96
N ILE A 306 -2.49 27.79 7.91
CA ILE A 306 -1.09 28.27 7.84
C ILE A 306 -0.33 27.87 9.11
N PHE A 307 -0.95 27.96 10.28
CA PHE A 307 -0.34 27.53 11.54
C PHE A 307 -0.06 26.02 11.54
N ILE A 308 -1.02 25.20 11.10
CA ILE A 308 -0.82 23.74 10.93
C ILE A 308 0.32 23.47 9.94
N LEU A 309 0.37 24.19 8.82
CA LEU A 309 1.44 24.11 7.82
C LEU A 309 2.80 24.45 8.44
N ILE A 310 2.90 25.54 9.20
CA ILE A 310 4.13 25.95 9.87
C ILE A 310 4.56 24.93 10.92
N VAL A 311 3.61 24.41 11.72
CA VAL A 311 3.90 23.38 12.74
C VAL A 311 4.39 22.09 12.07
N VAL A 312 3.74 21.66 10.99
CA VAL A 312 4.12 20.45 10.25
C VAL A 312 5.48 20.62 9.56
N VAL A 313 5.72 21.78 8.93
CA VAL A 313 7.04 22.11 8.34
C VAL A 313 8.10 22.23 9.43
N GLY A 314 7.78 22.84 10.58
CA GLY A 314 8.69 22.92 11.71
C GLY A 314 9.06 21.56 12.29
N ILE A 315 8.09 20.68 12.49
CA ILE A 315 8.32 19.28 12.89
C ILE A 315 9.14 18.53 11.84
N PHE A 316 8.88 18.78 10.56
CA PHE A 316 9.64 18.20 9.45
C PHE A 316 11.10 18.66 9.47
N ILE A 317 11.37 19.95 9.64
CA ILE A 317 12.74 20.51 9.71
C ILE A 317 13.47 19.99 10.95
N ILE A 318 12.83 20.00 12.13
CA ILE A 318 13.43 19.50 13.38
C ILE A 318 13.61 17.99 13.33
N GLY A 319 12.69 17.27 12.68
CA GLY A 319 12.79 15.83 12.46
C GLY A 319 13.92 15.47 11.51
N ILE A 320 14.11 16.25 10.45
CA ILE A 320 15.23 16.12 9.52
C ILE A 320 16.57 16.24 10.26
N ASP A 321 16.74 17.26 11.08
CA ASP A 321 17.99 17.47 11.83
C ASP A 321 18.31 16.33 12.83
N LYS A 322 17.30 15.71 13.41
CA LYS A 322 17.47 14.54 14.30
C LYS A 322 17.66 13.21 13.58
N ILE A 323 17.06 13.07 12.40
CA ILE A 323 17.13 11.85 11.58
C ILE A 323 18.41 11.85 10.72
N TYR A 324 18.89 13.02 10.29
CA TYR A 324 20.08 13.20 9.45
C TYR A 324 21.33 13.66 10.23
N GLY A 325 21.44 13.29 11.49
CA GLY A 325 22.74 13.28 12.18
C GLY A 325 23.75 12.28 11.53
N VAL A 326 23.34 11.58 10.50
CA VAL A 326 24.17 10.90 9.50
C VAL A 326 24.78 11.99 8.61
N ASP A 327 26.09 12.03 8.54
CA ASP A 327 26.85 12.96 7.71
C ASP A 327 26.27 12.93 6.28
N TYR A 328 25.64 14.04 5.88
CA TYR A 328 24.94 14.16 4.58
C TYR A 328 25.90 13.89 3.42
N GLN A 329 27.19 14.10 3.61
CA GLN A 329 28.22 13.76 2.65
C GLN A 329 28.44 12.26 2.53
N GLU A 330 28.35 11.51 3.62
CA GLU A 330 28.44 10.06 3.60
C GLU A 330 27.23 9.44 2.88
N TYR A 331 26.01 9.95 3.13
CA TYR A 331 24.82 9.51 2.41
C TYR A 331 24.91 9.80 0.89
N LEU A 332 25.38 10.99 0.50
CA LEU A 332 25.56 11.35 -0.92
C LEU A 332 26.64 10.49 -1.58
N SER A 333 27.72 10.14 -0.88
CA SER A 333 28.80 9.31 -1.44
C SER A 333 28.35 7.87 -1.72
N VAL A 334 27.39 7.36 -0.96
CA VAL A 334 26.90 5.97 -1.08
C VAL A 334 25.75 5.86 -2.08
N TYR A 335 24.85 6.86 -2.12
CA TYR A 335 23.57 6.76 -2.87
C TYR A 335 23.46 7.71 -4.08
N ALA A 336 24.31 8.71 -4.20
CA ALA A 336 24.31 9.59 -5.36
C ALA A 336 25.24 9.04 -6.46
N SER A 337 24.76 9.07 -7.72
CA SER A 337 25.66 8.75 -8.83
C SER A 337 26.85 9.70 -8.83
N GLY A 338 28.04 9.20 -9.22
CA GLY A 338 29.27 9.99 -9.24
C GLY A 338 29.16 11.32 -10.00
N LYS A 339 28.21 11.46 -10.96
CA LYS A 339 27.95 12.72 -11.66
C LYS A 339 27.17 13.73 -10.80
N ILE A 340 26.25 13.30 -9.97
CA ILE A 340 25.53 14.18 -9.03
C ILE A 340 26.50 14.67 -7.96
N THR A 341 27.38 13.80 -7.46
CA THR A 341 28.43 14.17 -6.51
C THR A 341 29.37 15.22 -7.12
N GLN A 342 29.85 15.03 -8.34
CA GLN A 342 30.66 16.03 -9.07
C GLN A 342 29.91 17.35 -9.33
N LEU A 343 28.60 17.30 -9.55
CA LEU A 343 27.79 18.51 -9.69
C LEU A 343 27.72 19.27 -8.37
N PHE A 344 27.55 18.57 -7.25
CA PHE A 344 27.46 19.15 -5.91
C PHE A 344 28.77 19.79 -5.45
N GLU A 345 29.92 19.27 -5.87
CA GLU A 345 31.21 19.92 -5.64
C GLU A 345 31.34 21.30 -6.33
N ARG A 346 30.53 21.54 -7.38
CA ARG A 346 30.59 22.77 -8.19
C ARG A 346 29.55 23.81 -7.81
N ILE A 347 28.51 23.43 -7.08
CA ILE A 347 27.41 24.34 -6.72
C ILE A 347 27.40 24.63 -5.22
N PRO A 348 26.93 25.81 -4.78
CA PRO A 348 26.85 26.16 -3.38
C PRO A 348 26.01 25.17 -2.57
N THR A 349 26.42 24.85 -1.34
CA THR A 349 25.77 23.87 -0.47
C THR A 349 24.29 24.11 -0.22
N TRP A 350 23.84 25.37 -0.15
CA TRP A 350 22.43 25.73 0.03
C TRP A 350 21.53 25.32 -1.16
N THR A 351 22.11 25.08 -2.33
CA THR A 351 21.37 24.65 -3.53
C THR A 351 21.20 23.13 -3.61
N HIS A 352 21.93 22.34 -2.81
CA HIS A 352 21.90 20.89 -2.85
C HIS A 352 20.50 20.33 -2.54
N THR A 353 19.88 20.79 -1.45
CA THR A 353 18.53 20.33 -1.03
C THR A 353 17.44 20.70 -2.04
N PRO A 354 17.33 21.95 -2.53
CA PRO A 354 16.38 22.29 -3.60
C PRO A 354 16.58 21.48 -4.87
N PHE A 355 17.84 21.24 -5.26
CA PHE A 355 18.14 20.43 -6.44
C PHE A 355 17.69 18.98 -6.26
N LEU A 356 17.99 18.33 -5.12
CA LEU A 356 17.56 16.95 -4.84
C LEU A 356 16.05 16.80 -4.80
N VAL A 357 15.35 17.78 -4.22
CA VAL A 357 13.87 17.80 -4.22
C VAL A 357 13.34 17.89 -5.64
N GLY A 358 13.85 18.81 -6.44
CA GLY A 358 13.48 18.96 -7.85
C GLY A 358 13.79 17.72 -8.68
N TYR A 359 14.97 17.15 -8.50
CA TYR A 359 15.38 15.92 -9.17
C TYR A 359 14.50 14.73 -8.74
N GLY A 360 14.20 14.57 -7.44
CA GLY A 360 13.33 13.51 -6.94
C GLY A 360 11.90 13.58 -7.49
N ILE A 361 11.39 14.78 -7.77
CA ILE A 361 10.07 14.97 -8.40
C ILE A 361 10.10 14.55 -9.89
N VAL A 362 11.19 14.84 -10.58
CA VAL A 362 11.30 14.64 -12.05
C VAL A 362 11.80 13.22 -12.37
N ARG A 363 12.62 12.63 -11.51
CA ARG A 363 13.23 11.31 -11.71
C ARG A 363 12.25 10.20 -12.14
N PRO A 364 11.06 10.05 -11.54
CA PRO A 364 10.09 9.03 -11.98
C PRO A 364 9.54 9.23 -13.38
N LEU A 365 9.67 10.45 -13.92
CA LEU A 365 9.20 10.81 -15.28
C LEU A 365 10.30 10.68 -16.32
N LEU A 366 11.55 10.48 -15.90
CA LEU A 366 12.69 10.36 -16.82
C LEU A 366 12.84 8.91 -17.29
N PRO A 367 13.25 8.69 -18.55
CA PRO A 367 13.71 7.38 -19.01
C PRO A 367 14.83 6.86 -18.09
N ALA A 368 14.87 5.56 -17.85
CA ALA A 368 15.84 4.94 -16.95
C ALA A 368 17.29 5.33 -17.28
N ALA A 369 17.64 5.44 -18.56
CA ALA A 369 18.95 5.89 -19.01
C ALA A 369 19.31 7.34 -18.62
N LEU A 370 18.31 8.18 -18.33
CA LEU A 370 18.49 9.56 -17.85
C LEU A 370 18.30 9.67 -16.33
N ALA A 371 17.62 8.70 -15.71
CA ALA A 371 17.43 8.64 -14.27
C ALA A 371 18.67 8.08 -13.55
N ASP A 372 19.37 7.13 -14.17
CA ASP A 372 20.62 6.56 -13.68
C ASP A 372 21.83 7.21 -14.37
N PHE A 373 22.16 8.42 -13.97
CA PHE A 373 23.40 9.08 -14.39
C PHE A 373 24.60 8.39 -13.72
N GLY A 374 25.00 7.24 -14.20
CA GLY A 374 26.34 6.80 -13.95
C GLY A 374 26.61 5.50 -13.21
N ASN A 375 25.80 4.45 -13.43
CA ASN A 375 26.38 3.12 -13.37
C ASN A 375 26.69 2.66 -14.81
N PRO A 376 27.96 2.23 -15.09
CA PRO A 376 28.32 1.66 -16.38
C PRO A 376 27.56 0.38 -16.67
#